data_1413d27e5ec79d44facb2b000deeecb6
#
_entry.id   1413d27e5ec79d44facb2b000deeecb6
#
_cell.length_a   1.000
_cell.length_b   1.000
_cell.length_c   1.000
_cell.angle_alpha   90.00
_cell.angle_beta   90.00
_cell.angle_gamma   90.00
#
_symmetry.space_group_name_H-M   'P 1'
#
loop_
_entity.id
_entity.type
_entity.pdbx_description
1 polymer ?
#
loop_
_entity_poly.entity_id
_entity_poly.type
_entity_poly.pdbx_seq_one_letter_code
_entity_poly.pdbx_strand_id
1 'polypeptide(L)'
;VQKFDITDLFVASPPLANLNTSFTPNCMLRLYSDLLPDLPDKILYLDADVLCRQDFSDFYEQDLSEGEIAGSLDHYGKWFFHRQLRLFDYINSGVLLLNLKQIRADGLFEKCRRKCRTTRMFMPDQSAINRLCHAKVITETKYNEQHRLKDQTVFQHFTTSFKF
;
A
#
# COMPACT_ATOMS: atom_id res chain seq x y z
N VAL A 1 15.73 -15.13 6.15
CA VAL A 1 14.44 -14.67 5.58
C VAL A 1 13.33 -15.50 6.21
N GLN A 2 12.40 -14.85 6.91
CA GLN A 2 11.20 -15.48 7.45
C GLN A 2 10.13 -15.50 6.35
N LYS A 3 9.41 -16.61 6.25
CA LYS A 3 8.29 -16.77 5.30
C LYS A 3 7.00 -16.96 6.09
N PHE A 4 5.95 -16.26 5.70
CA PHE A 4 4.61 -16.41 6.26
C PHE A 4 3.69 -16.99 5.19
N ASP A 5 3.12 -18.14 5.46
CA ASP A 5 2.01 -18.66 4.66
C ASP A 5 0.71 -18.06 5.19
N ILE A 6 0.03 -17.30 4.35
CA ILE A 6 -1.23 -16.63 4.70
C ILE A 6 -2.43 -17.23 3.96
N THR A 7 -2.27 -18.42 3.39
CA THR A 7 -3.32 -19.07 2.60
C THR A 7 -4.61 -19.23 3.41
N ASP A 8 -4.53 -19.72 4.65
CA ASP A 8 -5.70 -19.91 5.50
C ASP A 8 -6.38 -18.58 5.86
N LEU A 9 -5.60 -17.53 6.12
CA LEU A 9 -6.12 -16.18 6.39
C LEU A 9 -6.85 -15.63 5.16
N PHE A 10 -6.28 -15.81 3.98
CA PHE A 10 -6.90 -15.36 2.73
C PHE A 10 -8.17 -16.14 2.42
N VAL A 11 -8.18 -17.45 2.62
CA VAL A 11 -9.36 -18.31 2.41
C VAL A 11 -10.48 -17.99 3.41
N ALA A 12 -10.12 -17.65 4.65
CA ALA A 12 -11.10 -17.28 5.68
C ALA A 12 -11.80 -15.93 5.40
N SER A 13 -11.14 -15.02 4.69
CA SER A 13 -11.68 -13.68 4.39
C SER A 13 -11.36 -13.23 2.97
N PRO A 14 -11.81 -13.95 1.92
CA PRO A 14 -11.45 -13.64 0.54
C PRO A 14 -12.10 -12.33 0.05
N PRO A 15 -11.45 -11.60 -0.85
CA PRO A 15 -11.97 -10.35 -1.44
C PRO A 15 -12.98 -10.65 -2.55
N LEU A 16 -14.12 -11.24 -2.23
CA LEU A 16 -15.09 -11.83 -3.16
C LEU A 16 -15.47 -10.92 -4.34
N ALA A 17 -15.71 -9.63 -4.09
CA ALA A 17 -16.09 -8.69 -5.13
C ALA A 17 -14.92 -8.33 -6.08
N ASN A 18 -13.68 -8.71 -5.74
CA ASN A 18 -12.46 -8.31 -6.44
C ASN A 18 -11.56 -9.47 -6.88
N LEU A 19 -12.04 -10.72 -6.82
CA LEU A 19 -11.28 -11.89 -7.29
C LEU A 19 -11.00 -11.86 -8.79
N ASN A 20 -11.92 -11.30 -9.58
CA ASN A 20 -11.86 -11.21 -11.04
C ASN A 20 -11.67 -9.76 -11.50
N THR A 21 -10.61 -9.11 -11.04
CA THR A 21 -10.18 -7.79 -11.52
C THR A 21 -9.03 -7.93 -12.51
N SER A 22 -8.60 -6.81 -13.12
CA SER A 22 -7.39 -6.78 -13.97
C SER A 22 -6.10 -7.02 -13.18
N PHE A 23 -6.16 -6.95 -11.85
CA PHE A 23 -5.05 -7.21 -10.94
C PHE A 23 -5.22 -8.58 -10.29
N THR A 24 -4.10 -9.27 -10.08
CA THR A 24 -4.13 -10.56 -9.37
C THR A 24 -4.62 -10.35 -7.92
N PRO A 25 -5.34 -11.33 -7.35
CA PRO A 25 -5.74 -11.25 -5.93
C PRO A 25 -4.57 -11.05 -4.96
N ASN A 26 -3.35 -11.40 -5.39
CA ASN A 26 -2.13 -11.27 -4.60
C ASN A 26 -1.81 -9.81 -4.20
N CYS A 27 -2.25 -8.80 -4.97
CA CYS A 27 -2.09 -7.40 -4.57
C CYS A 27 -2.79 -7.07 -3.23
N MET A 28 -3.78 -7.87 -2.83
CA MET A 28 -4.50 -7.66 -1.57
C MET A 28 -3.87 -8.35 -0.35
N LEU A 29 -2.80 -9.16 -0.53
CA LEU A 29 -2.16 -9.90 0.56
C LEU A 29 -1.58 -8.97 1.64
N ARG A 30 -1.14 -7.77 1.28
CA ARG A 30 -0.68 -6.74 2.23
C ARG A 30 -1.70 -6.40 3.31
N LEU A 31 -3.00 -6.50 2.97
CA LEU A 31 -4.10 -6.20 3.89
C LEU A 31 -4.27 -7.25 5.00
N TYR A 32 -3.47 -8.31 5.02
CA TYR A 32 -3.47 -9.36 6.05
C TYR A 32 -2.26 -9.25 7.00
N SER A 33 -1.38 -8.28 6.80
CA SER A 33 -0.19 -8.11 7.63
C SER A 33 -0.51 -7.79 9.10
N ASP A 34 -1.66 -7.17 9.37
CA ASP A 34 -2.16 -6.92 10.73
C ASP A 34 -2.49 -8.20 11.52
N LEU A 35 -2.75 -9.30 10.82
CA LEU A 35 -3.08 -10.60 11.40
C LEU A 35 -1.84 -11.45 11.73
N LEU A 36 -0.64 -11.00 11.33
CA LEU A 36 0.61 -11.72 11.58
C LEU A 36 1.20 -11.27 12.93
N PRO A 37 1.19 -12.15 13.96
CA PRO A 37 1.56 -11.75 15.32
C PRO A 37 3.04 -11.42 15.46
N ASP A 38 3.90 -12.04 14.64
CA ASP A 38 5.36 -11.90 14.72
C ASP A 38 5.90 -10.68 13.96
N LEU A 39 5.05 -9.89 13.32
CA LEU A 39 5.48 -8.66 12.67
C LEU A 39 5.61 -7.53 13.69
N PRO A 40 6.71 -6.74 13.61
CA PRO A 40 6.90 -5.58 14.48
C PRO A 40 5.81 -4.52 14.26
N ASP A 41 5.69 -3.62 15.21
CA ASP A 41 4.68 -2.56 15.19
C ASP A 41 4.84 -1.58 14.02
N LYS A 42 6.03 -1.49 13.44
CA LYS A 42 6.34 -0.66 12.27
C LYS A 42 7.07 -1.48 11.22
N ILE A 43 6.57 -1.51 10.00
CA ILE A 43 7.17 -2.26 8.89
C ILE A 43 7.23 -1.41 7.62
N LEU A 44 8.25 -1.67 6.81
CA LEU A 44 8.32 -1.23 5.42
C LEU A 44 7.77 -2.35 4.52
N TYR A 45 6.67 -2.06 3.83
CA TYR A 45 6.08 -2.93 2.83
C TYR A 45 6.58 -2.53 1.43
N LEU A 46 7.01 -3.51 0.65
CA LEU A 46 7.42 -3.34 -0.75
C LEU A 46 6.72 -4.37 -1.63
N ASP A 47 6.22 -3.93 -2.78
CA ASP A 47 5.77 -4.84 -3.83
C ASP A 47 6.96 -5.59 -4.46
N ALA A 48 6.71 -6.75 -5.05
CA ALA A 48 7.76 -7.60 -5.62
C ALA A 48 8.44 -6.97 -6.87
N ASP A 49 7.85 -5.92 -7.45
CA ASP A 49 8.37 -5.16 -8.58
C ASP A 49 8.97 -3.81 -8.16
N VAL A 50 9.43 -3.70 -6.91
CA VAL A 50 10.16 -2.55 -6.39
C VAL A 50 11.65 -2.86 -6.28
N LEU A 51 12.50 -1.97 -6.80
CA LEU A 51 13.96 -2.03 -6.66
C LEU A 51 14.45 -0.94 -5.71
N CYS A 52 15.12 -1.35 -4.63
CA CYS A 52 15.83 -0.45 -3.73
C CYS A 52 17.19 -0.08 -4.35
N ARG A 53 17.48 1.21 -4.48
CA ARG A 53 18.68 1.74 -5.11
C ARG A 53 19.61 2.52 -4.19
N GLN A 54 19.08 3.06 -3.12
CA GLN A 54 19.81 3.87 -2.17
C GLN A 54 19.37 3.54 -0.73
N ASP A 55 20.08 4.09 0.23
CA ASP A 55 19.69 4.01 1.62
C ASP A 55 18.29 4.58 1.83
N PHE A 56 17.48 3.85 2.60
CA PHE A 56 16.10 4.20 2.91
C PHE A 56 15.88 4.48 4.41
N SER A 57 16.95 4.61 5.18
CA SER A 57 16.86 4.84 6.63
C SER A 57 16.00 6.04 6.95
N ASP A 58 16.21 7.16 6.26
CA ASP A 58 15.40 8.38 6.44
C ASP A 58 13.90 8.14 6.22
N PHE A 59 13.55 7.24 5.29
CA PHE A 59 12.14 6.87 5.08
C PHE A 59 11.61 5.99 6.19
N TYR A 60 12.41 4.99 6.61
CA TYR A 60 12.00 4.08 7.66
C TYR A 60 11.90 4.77 9.02
N GLU A 61 12.73 5.75 9.29
CA GLU A 61 12.77 6.50 10.55
C GLU A 61 11.70 7.60 10.64
N GLN A 62 10.94 7.86 9.57
CA GLN A 62 9.84 8.84 9.61
C GLN A 62 8.90 8.58 10.78
N ASP A 63 8.51 9.66 11.43
CA ASP A 63 7.53 9.62 12.51
C ASP A 63 6.13 9.28 11.98
N LEU A 64 5.57 8.20 12.50
CA LEU A 64 4.19 7.76 12.25
C LEU A 64 3.35 7.73 13.53
N SER A 65 3.74 8.48 14.57
CA SER A 65 3.00 8.49 15.84
C SER A 65 1.54 8.89 15.67
N GLU A 66 1.27 9.82 14.75
CA GLU A 66 -0.07 10.31 14.41
C GLU A 66 -0.65 9.69 13.13
N GLY A 67 0.07 8.74 12.51
CA GLY A 67 -0.26 8.17 11.21
C GLY A 67 -0.43 6.67 11.20
N GLU A 68 -1.34 6.18 10.38
CA GLU A 68 -1.50 4.75 10.09
C GLU A 68 -0.51 4.29 9.02
N ILE A 69 -0.30 5.14 7.99
CA ILE A 69 0.46 4.79 6.77
C ILE A 69 1.22 6.01 6.26
N ALA A 70 2.49 5.82 5.87
CA ALA A 70 3.20 6.76 5.02
C ALA A 70 3.44 6.18 3.62
N GLY A 71 3.30 7.02 2.59
CA GLY A 71 3.51 6.63 1.20
C GLY A 71 3.53 7.81 0.24
N SER A 72 4.06 7.60 -0.95
CA SER A 72 4.12 8.62 -2.00
C SER A 72 2.83 8.63 -2.82
N LEU A 73 2.49 9.80 -3.36
CA LEU A 73 1.32 9.94 -4.22
C LEU A 73 1.42 9.05 -5.46
N ASP A 74 0.30 8.44 -5.82
CA ASP A 74 0.18 7.66 -7.05
C ASP A 74 0.29 8.55 -8.28
N HIS A 75 1.16 8.19 -9.22
CA HIS A 75 1.41 8.99 -10.42
C HIS A 75 0.17 9.09 -11.30
N TYR A 76 -0.57 8.00 -11.48
CA TYR A 76 -1.80 7.94 -12.29
C TYR A 76 -3.03 8.37 -11.51
N GLY A 77 -3.10 8.00 -10.22
CA GLY A 77 -4.16 8.44 -9.32
C GLY A 77 -4.22 9.96 -9.22
N LYS A 78 -3.05 10.62 -9.23
CA LYS A 78 -2.94 12.07 -9.29
C LYS A 78 -3.62 12.65 -10.53
N TRP A 79 -3.58 11.97 -11.67
CA TRP A 79 -4.22 12.43 -12.92
C TRP A 79 -5.71 12.11 -12.95
N PHE A 80 -6.13 10.91 -12.53
CA PHE A 80 -7.53 10.48 -12.54
C PHE A 80 -8.37 11.15 -11.45
N PHE A 81 -7.84 11.28 -10.24
CA PHE A 81 -8.58 11.78 -9.08
C PHE A 81 -8.42 13.30 -8.87
N HIS A 82 -7.32 13.90 -9.31
CA HIS A 82 -7.12 15.35 -9.23
C HIS A 82 -8.09 16.14 -10.15
N ARG A 83 -8.51 15.56 -11.25
CA ARG A 83 -9.49 16.21 -12.15
C ARG A 83 -10.93 16.20 -11.63
N GLN A 84 -11.28 15.19 -10.83
CA GLN A 84 -12.65 15.00 -10.35
C GLN A 84 -12.85 15.30 -8.87
N LEU A 85 -11.82 15.14 -8.04
CA LEU A 85 -11.91 15.29 -6.59
C LEU A 85 -10.62 15.95 -6.07
N ARG A 86 -10.54 17.26 -6.08
CA ARG A 86 -9.44 18.08 -5.53
C ARG A 86 -9.18 17.87 -4.02
N LEU A 87 -9.71 16.81 -3.41
CA LEU A 87 -9.82 16.66 -1.96
C LEU A 87 -9.11 15.42 -1.38
N PHE A 88 -8.51 14.54 -2.17
CA PHE A 88 -7.89 13.34 -1.61
C PHE A 88 -6.49 13.09 -2.14
N ASP A 89 -5.55 13.09 -1.19
CA ASP A 89 -4.21 12.54 -1.42
C ASP A 89 -4.32 11.03 -1.64
N TYR A 90 -4.14 10.60 -2.88
CA TYR A 90 -4.20 9.20 -3.27
C TYR A 90 -2.79 8.63 -3.33
N ILE A 91 -2.40 7.83 -2.34
CA ILE A 91 -1.09 7.19 -2.27
C ILE A 91 -1.05 5.90 -3.09
N ASN A 92 0.11 5.61 -3.66
CA ASN A 92 0.40 4.33 -4.28
C ASN A 92 0.72 3.28 -3.22
N SER A 93 0.19 2.07 -3.38
CA SER A 93 0.32 1.01 -2.37
C SER A 93 1.57 0.13 -2.51
N GLY A 94 2.42 0.34 -3.52
CA GLY A 94 3.58 -0.52 -3.76
C GLY A 94 4.78 -0.30 -2.84
N VAL A 95 4.88 0.89 -2.22
CA VAL A 95 5.86 1.21 -1.19
C VAL A 95 5.15 1.93 -0.06
N LEU A 96 5.06 1.30 1.09
CA LEU A 96 4.34 1.82 2.26
C LEU A 96 5.15 1.61 3.53
N LEU A 97 5.24 2.65 4.35
CA LEU A 97 5.63 2.49 5.74
C LEU A 97 4.34 2.34 6.56
N LEU A 98 4.19 1.23 7.26
CA LEU A 98 2.98 0.85 7.98
C LEU A 98 3.20 0.91 9.49
N ASN A 99 2.36 1.65 10.19
CA ASN A 99 2.23 1.59 11.65
C ASN A 99 1.23 0.49 12.01
N LEU A 100 1.71 -0.77 12.08
CA LEU A 100 0.85 -1.92 12.37
C LEU A 100 0.17 -1.82 13.72
N LYS A 101 0.81 -1.18 14.71
CA LYS A 101 0.20 -0.93 16.02
C LYS A 101 -1.09 -0.11 15.87
N GLN A 102 -1.02 1.01 15.16
CA GLN A 102 -2.17 1.87 14.93
C GLN A 102 -3.19 1.20 14.00
N ILE A 103 -2.72 0.55 12.92
CA ILE A 103 -3.58 -0.18 11.98
C ILE A 103 -4.41 -1.27 12.69
N ARG A 104 -3.80 -1.99 13.65
CA ARG A 104 -4.49 -2.99 14.48
C ARG A 104 -5.49 -2.33 15.42
N ALA A 105 -5.10 -1.24 16.10
CA ALA A 105 -5.95 -0.51 17.03
C ALA A 105 -7.21 0.05 16.37
N ASP A 106 -7.06 0.62 15.17
CA ASP A 106 -8.17 1.23 14.43
C ASP A 106 -8.95 0.21 13.57
N GLY A 107 -8.42 -1.01 13.40
CA GLY A 107 -8.99 -2.03 12.53
C GLY A 107 -8.99 -1.63 11.05
N LEU A 108 -8.01 -0.82 10.60
CA LEU A 108 -7.97 -0.30 9.24
C LEU A 108 -7.97 -1.42 8.21
N PHE A 109 -7.06 -2.41 8.34
CA PHE A 109 -6.96 -3.48 7.35
C PHE A 109 -8.14 -4.43 7.38
N GLU A 110 -8.77 -4.64 8.54
CA GLU A 110 -10.05 -5.36 8.62
C GLU A 110 -11.14 -4.64 7.82
N LYS A 111 -11.26 -3.31 8.00
CA LYS A 111 -12.20 -2.49 7.22
C LYS A 111 -11.89 -2.55 5.71
N CYS A 112 -10.59 -2.54 5.33
CA CYS A 112 -10.16 -2.68 3.95
C CYS A 112 -10.55 -4.05 3.36
N ARG A 113 -10.27 -5.16 4.06
CA ARG A 113 -10.68 -6.51 3.65
C ARG A 113 -12.20 -6.60 3.47
N ARG A 114 -12.97 -6.09 4.43
CA ARG A 114 -14.44 -6.03 4.32
C ARG A 114 -14.89 -5.23 3.10
N LYS A 115 -14.25 -4.08 2.81
CA LYS A 115 -14.54 -3.27 1.61
C LYS A 115 -14.21 -4.03 0.33
N CYS A 116 -13.08 -4.71 0.26
CA CYS A 116 -12.68 -5.54 -0.88
C CYS A 116 -13.61 -6.74 -1.09
N ARG A 117 -14.21 -7.26 -0.02
CA ARG A 117 -15.18 -8.36 -0.09
C ARG A 117 -16.52 -7.94 -0.68
N THR A 118 -16.96 -6.70 -0.43
CA THR A 118 -18.34 -6.24 -0.73
C THR A 118 -18.42 -5.26 -1.90
N THR A 119 -17.33 -4.63 -2.29
CA THR A 119 -17.33 -3.56 -3.30
C THR A 119 -16.26 -3.81 -4.35
N ARG A 120 -16.67 -3.86 -5.62
CA ARG A 120 -15.73 -3.92 -6.74
C ARG A 120 -15.00 -2.59 -6.91
N MET A 121 -13.67 -2.64 -7.02
CA MET A 121 -12.82 -1.47 -7.16
C MET A 121 -11.77 -1.72 -8.24
N PHE A 122 -11.29 -0.65 -8.91
CA PHE A 122 -10.30 -0.77 -10.00
C PHE A 122 -8.94 -1.26 -9.49
N MET A 123 -8.42 -0.65 -8.43
CA MET A 123 -7.23 -1.08 -7.67
C MET A 123 -7.69 -1.38 -6.23
N PRO A 124 -8.10 -2.64 -5.94
CA PRO A 124 -8.91 -2.93 -4.75
C PRO A 124 -8.24 -2.56 -3.43
N ASP A 125 -7.01 -3.01 -3.22
CA ASP A 125 -6.23 -2.75 -2.02
C ASP A 125 -5.87 -1.26 -1.88
N GLN A 126 -5.32 -0.67 -2.92
CA GLN A 126 -4.93 0.74 -2.95
C GLN A 126 -6.15 1.66 -2.75
N SER A 127 -7.27 1.34 -3.43
CA SER A 127 -8.52 2.11 -3.30
C SER A 127 -9.14 1.96 -1.91
N ALA A 128 -9.09 0.77 -1.30
CA ALA A 128 -9.58 0.56 0.05
C ALA A 128 -8.76 1.34 1.07
N ILE A 129 -7.43 1.25 1.01
CA ILE A 129 -6.51 2.00 1.86
C ILE A 129 -6.78 3.50 1.73
N ASN A 130 -6.79 4.02 0.51
CA ASN A 130 -6.94 5.47 0.28
C ASN A 130 -8.28 6.03 0.75
N ARG A 131 -9.35 5.21 0.78
CA ARG A 131 -10.67 5.63 1.23
C ARG A 131 -10.88 5.51 2.73
N LEU A 132 -10.18 4.60 3.38
CA LEU A 132 -10.45 4.23 4.77
C LEU A 132 -9.37 4.65 5.75
N CYS A 133 -8.14 4.91 5.27
CA CYS A 133 -7.07 5.45 6.09
C CYS A 133 -7.38 6.91 6.43
N HIS A 134 -7.43 7.24 7.72
CA HIS A 134 -7.73 8.57 8.21
C HIS A 134 -6.48 9.43 8.36
N ALA A 135 -5.34 8.82 8.71
CA ALA A 135 -4.09 9.51 8.99
C ALA A 135 -2.98 9.02 8.04
N LYS A 136 -2.92 9.64 6.85
CA LYS A 136 -1.87 9.38 5.84
C LYS A 136 -0.77 10.42 5.93
N VAL A 137 0.48 9.97 5.94
CA VAL A 137 1.67 10.81 5.79
C VAL A 137 2.12 10.74 4.34
N ILE A 138 2.08 11.86 3.64
CA ILE A 138 2.54 11.94 2.26
C ILE A 138 4.05 12.15 2.22
N THR A 139 4.73 11.27 1.48
CA THR A 139 6.19 11.28 1.37
C THR A 139 6.66 11.74 -0.01
N GLU A 140 7.94 12.04 -0.11
CA GLU A 140 8.56 12.43 -1.38
C GLU A 140 8.48 11.29 -2.43
N THR A 141 8.36 11.67 -3.68
CA THR A 141 8.28 10.73 -4.82
C THR A 141 9.52 9.83 -4.94
N LYS A 142 10.69 10.27 -4.44
CA LYS A 142 11.91 9.45 -4.45
C LYS A 142 11.77 8.11 -3.73
N TYR A 143 10.84 8.02 -2.75
CA TYR A 143 10.55 6.80 -2.00
C TYR A 143 9.55 5.87 -2.69
N ASN A 144 8.98 6.28 -3.82
CA ASN A 144 8.18 5.43 -4.70
C ASN A 144 8.11 6.05 -6.10
N GLU A 145 9.25 6.03 -6.80
CA GLU A 145 9.34 6.59 -8.17
C GLU A 145 8.71 5.61 -9.16
N GLN A 146 7.57 6.00 -9.71
CA GLN A 146 6.72 5.17 -10.57
C GLN A 146 6.88 5.48 -12.05
N HIS A 147 7.65 6.50 -12.40
CA HIS A 147 7.70 6.98 -13.77
C HIS A 147 9.12 6.95 -14.35
N ARG A 148 9.95 7.91 -14.02
CA ARG A 148 11.28 8.05 -14.59
C ARG A 148 12.34 7.97 -13.50
N LEU A 149 13.29 7.08 -13.71
CA LEU A 149 14.45 6.97 -12.84
C LEU A 149 15.19 8.31 -12.72
N LYS A 150 15.52 8.71 -11.50
CA LYS A 150 16.28 9.91 -11.15
C LYS A 150 17.45 9.55 -10.25
N ASP A 151 18.45 10.41 -10.15
CA ASP A 151 19.65 10.15 -9.33
C ASP A 151 19.28 9.97 -7.85
N GLN A 152 18.33 10.76 -7.35
CA GLN A 152 17.87 10.69 -5.96
C GLN A 152 16.82 9.61 -5.69
N THR A 153 16.45 8.75 -6.68
CA THR A 153 15.46 7.69 -6.48
C THR A 153 15.96 6.66 -5.48
N VAL A 154 15.21 6.47 -4.39
CA VAL A 154 15.46 5.46 -3.36
C VAL A 154 14.80 4.14 -3.76
N PHE A 155 13.50 4.17 -4.03
CA PHE A 155 12.76 3.00 -4.54
C PHE A 155 12.21 3.29 -5.93
N GLN A 156 12.65 2.48 -6.92
CA GLN A 156 12.05 2.44 -8.25
C GLN A 156 10.97 1.38 -8.28
N HIS A 157 9.75 1.77 -8.57
CA HIS A 157 8.60 0.89 -8.66
C HIS A 157 8.22 0.68 -10.13
N PHE A 158 8.34 -0.55 -10.62
CA PHE A 158 8.01 -0.93 -11.99
C PHE A 158 6.52 -1.24 -12.13
N THR A 159 5.70 -0.19 -12.05
CA THR A 159 4.26 -0.31 -12.25
C THR A 159 3.90 -0.82 -13.66
N THR A 160 2.66 -1.20 -13.88
CA THR A 160 2.17 -1.75 -15.17
C THR A 160 2.51 -0.92 -16.40
N SER A 161 2.78 0.38 -16.26
CA SER A 161 3.17 1.27 -17.34
C SER A 161 4.62 1.13 -17.80
N PHE A 162 5.46 0.48 -17.01
CA PHE A 162 6.86 0.20 -17.35
C PHE A 162 7.10 -1.25 -17.77
N LYS A 163 6.07 -2.05 -17.90
CA LYS A 163 6.21 -3.38 -18.47
C LYS A 163 6.25 -3.27 -19.99
N PHE A 164 7.42 -2.74 -20.47
CA PHE A 164 7.91 -2.76 -21.86
C PHE A 164 7.04 -2.11 -22.94
#